data_72b07bb9876b4a39718045259c7bddd6
#
_entry.id   72b07bb9876b4a39718045259c7bddd6
#
_cell.length_a   1.000
_cell.length_b   1.000
_cell.length_c   1.000
_cell.angle_alpha   90.00
_cell.angle_beta   90.00
_cell.angle_gamma   90.00
#
_symmetry.space_group_name_H-M   'P 1'
#
loop_
_entity.id
_entity.type
_entity.pdbx_description
1 polymer ?
#
loop_
_entity_poly.entity_id
_entity_poly.type
_entity_poly.pdbx_seq_one_letter_code
_entity_poly.pdbx_strand_id
1 'polypeptide(L)'
;DQGWVKVNKYVSIIGGYSDDFSQRDPIKFRTTMRPGVEQIPTSGNQGVMDIRVVGKRNGVVLVDGIIFDRGQISAYLAPVYSNPVAAAPEGCETGRIAVVGESTEGVPTMQPKGMTSAFQLISGEMEGNLTVRNCVFLNGYHFGIQMAIKGGHADIYNNVFVANRMAACEVRGGLALPNTSKISFHENTVLFTWCRNKLMEDMGYGFRYMTGIDADVYNNIIGCSNYGGLDRAYVDADKSKEAKRVTSAWNNLFFGNRNGDMV
;
A
#
# COMPACT_ATOMS: atom_id res chain seq x y z
N ASP A 1 -4.62 -13.43 21.06
CA ASP A 1 -4.80 -12.56 19.88
C ASP A 1 -3.43 -12.34 19.24
N GLN A 2 -3.32 -12.61 17.96
CA GLN A 2 -2.04 -12.59 17.25
C GLN A 2 -1.62 -11.18 16.78
N GLY A 3 -2.03 -10.15 17.49
CA GLY A 3 -1.59 -8.77 17.25
C GLY A 3 -2.10 -8.10 15.97
N TRP A 4 -3.10 -8.66 15.31
CA TRP A 4 -3.73 -8.09 14.12
C TRP A 4 -4.97 -7.29 14.50
N VAL A 5 -5.08 -6.09 13.96
CA VAL A 5 -6.32 -5.31 14.08
C VAL A 5 -7.31 -5.79 13.03
N LYS A 6 -8.38 -6.44 13.47
CA LYS A 6 -9.46 -6.88 12.58
C LYS A 6 -10.63 -5.90 12.64
N VAL A 7 -10.98 -5.35 11.49
CA VAL A 7 -12.08 -4.39 11.32
C VAL A 7 -13.18 -5.06 10.52
N ASN A 8 -14.27 -5.43 11.18
CA ASN A 8 -15.41 -6.12 10.58
C ASN A 8 -16.73 -5.33 10.65
N LYS A 9 -16.62 -4.04 10.93
CA LYS A 9 -17.74 -3.10 10.98
C LYS A 9 -17.28 -1.70 10.58
N TYR A 10 -18.21 -0.85 10.25
CA TYR A 10 -17.93 0.57 10.02
C TYR A 10 -17.51 1.22 11.33
N VAL A 11 -16.35 1.83 11.32
CA VAL A 11 -15.73 2.43 12.51
C VAL A 11 -14.72 3.48 12.08
N SER A 12 -14.50 4.46 12.94
CA SER A 12 -13.38 5.41 12.81
C SER A 12 -12.24 4.99 13.74
N ILE A 13 -11.05 4.85 13.18
CA ILE A 13 -9.81 4.53 13.90
C ILE A 13 -8.91 5.74 13.75
N ILE A 14 -8.75 6.48 14.82
CA ILE A 14 -8.12 7.80 14.79
C ILE A 14 -6.96 7.82 15.77
N GLY A 15 -5.78 8.11 15.25
CA GLY A 15 -4.56 8.32 16.01
C GLY A 15 -4.21 9.80 16.19
N GLY A 16 -3.08 10.05 16.82
CA GLY A 16 -2.54 11.40 16.98
C GLY A 16 -3.06 12.15 18.21
N TYR A 17 -3.55 11.44 19.20
CA TYR A 17 -3.99 12.05 20.46
C TYR A 17 -2.88 12.07 21.52
N SER A 18 -2.88 13.09 22.35
CA SER A 18 -2.14 13.11 23.61
C SER A 18 -2.61 12.00 24.55
N ASP A 19 -1.79 11.63 25.54
CA ASP A 19 -2.10 10.53 26.47
C ASP A 19 -3.40 10.74 27.25
N ASP A 20 -3.76 11.99 27.49
CA ASP A 20 -5.01 12.38 28.17
C ASP A 20 -6.18 12.63 27.20
N PHE A 21 -5.97 12.42 25.90
CA PHE A 21 -6.94 12.66 24.82
C PHE A 21 -7.44 14.11 24.70
N SER A 22 -6.80 15.07 25.35
CA SER A 22 -7.22 16.48 25.33
C SER A 22 -6.82 17.21 24.07
N GLN A 23 -5.79 16.74 23.35
CA GLN A 23 -5.27 17.34 22.14
C GLN A 23 -5.09 16.29 21.05
N ARG A 24 -5.24 16.70 19.81
CA ARG A 24 -4.94 15.86 18.64
C ARG A 24 -3.96 16.56 17.70
N ASP A 25 -2.83 15.93 17.47
CA ASP A 25 -1.83 16.30 16.48
C ASP A 25 -1.02 15.06 16.08
N PRO A 26 -1.29 14.46 14.92
CA PRO A 26 -0.62 13.22 14.50
C PRO A 26 0.89 13.34 14.30
N ILE A 27 1.41 14.55 14.14
CA ILE A 27 2.85 14.79 14.03
C ILE A 27 3.50 14.80 15.42
N LYS A 28 2.85 15.45 16.36
CA LYS A 28 3.32 15.58 17.73
C LYS A 28 3.07 14.33 18.57
N PHE A 29 1.85 13.81 18.51
CA PHE A 29 1.42 12.64 19.28
C PHE A 29 1.30 11.42 18.37
N ARG A 30 2.41 10.74 18.15
CA ARG A 30 2.50 9.67 17.16
C ARG A 30 1.82 8.41 17.66
N THR A 31 0.84 7.92 16.90
CA THR A 31 0.22 6.61 17.12
C THR A 31 0.81 5.63 16.10
N THR A 32 1.60 4.67 16.55
CA THR A 32 2.27 3.70 15.66
C THR A 32 1.69 2.31 15.85
N MET A 33 1.29 1.69 14.73
CA MET A 33 0.96 0.27 14.64
C MET A 33 2.13 -0.49 14.04
N ARG A 34 2.74 -1.36 14.84
CA ARG A 34 3.92 -2.13 14.46
C ARG A 34 3.77 -3.57 14.95
N PRO A 35 3.94 -4.59 14.08
CA PRO A 35 3.92 -5.97 14.53
C PRO A 35 5.16 -6.29 15.38
N GLY A 36 5.01 -7.16 16.37
CA GLY A 36 6.16 -7.73 17.09
C GLY A 36 7.00 -8.62 16.17
N VAL A 37 8.27 -8.77 16.51
CA VAL A 37 9.21 -9.59 15.72
C VAL A 37 8.82 -11.06 15.63
N GLU A 38 8.09 -11.56 16.62
CA GLU A 38 7.53 -12.91 16.68
C GLU A 38 6.25 -13.09 15.85
N GLN A 39 5.66 -12.00 15.40
CA GLN A 39 4.40 -12.01 14.66
C GLN A 39 4.63 -12.19 13.15
N ILE A 40 5.23 -13.29 12.78
CA ILE A 40 5.36 -13.69 11.38
C ILE A 40 4.07 -14.38 10.97
N PRO A 41 3.28 -13.83 10.03
CA PRO A 41 2.08 -14.50 9.56
C PRO A 41 2.43 -15.85 8.94
N THR A 42 1.70 -16.85 9.36
CA THR A 42 1.91 -18.23 8.90
C THR A 42 1.14 -18.55 7.62
N SER A 43 0.15 -17.75 7.26
CA SER A 43 -0.65 -17.96 6.05
C SER A 43 -1.51 -16.75 5.68
N GLY A 44 -1.74 -16.56 4.39
CA GLY A 44 -2.75 -15.68 3.82
C GLY A 44 -2.37 -14.19 3.72
N ASN A 45 -3.28 -13.42 3.17
CA ASN A 45 -3.18 -11.98 3.01
C ASN A 45 -3.62 -11.28 4.30
N GLN A 46 -2.77 -11.28 5.30
CA GLN A 46 -3.07 -10.62 6.57
C GLN A 46 -2.21 -9.36 6.73
N GLY A 47 -2.86 -8.23 6.82
CA GLY A 47 -2.21 -6.95 7.11
C GLY A 47 -2.00 -6.73 8.60
N VAL A 48 -1.26 -5.70 8.95
CA VAL A 48 -1.24 -5.18 10.33
C VAL A 48 -2.66 -4.78 10.74
N MET A 49 -3.42 -4.25 9.78
CA MET A 49 -4.86 -4.05 9.86
C MET A 49 -5.55 -4.80 8.72
N ASP A 50 -6.49 -5.69 9.05
CA ASP A 50 -7.33 -6.41 8.09
C ASP A 50 -8.76 -5.90 8.16
N ILE A 51 -9.23 -5.25 7.08
CA ILE A 51 -10.55 -4.65 6.99
C ILE A 51 -11.45 -5.57 6.18
N ARG A 52 -12.44 -6.18 6.83
CA ARG A 52 -13.41 -7.07 6.18
C ARG A 52 -14.83 -6.69 6.56
N VAL A 53 -15.42 -5.76 5.80
CA VAL A 53 -16.80 -5.31 6.00
C VAL A 53 -17.62 -5.68 4.77
N VAL A 54 -18.24 -6.85 4.81
CA VAL A 54 -19.01 -7.44 3.69
C VAL A 54 -20.49 -7.53 4.07
N GLY A 55 -21.37 -7.40 3.08
CA GLY A 55 -22.82 -7.49 3.24
C GLY A 55 -23.49 -6.21 3.75
N LYS A 56 -22.74 -5.11 3.87
CA LYS A 56 -23.25 -3.79 4.28
C LYS A 56 -22.70 -2.72 3.33
N ARG A 57 -23.55 -1.84 2.82
CA ARG A 57 -23.13 -0.88 1.76
C ARG A 57 -23.14 0.59 2.19
N ASN A 58 -23.73 0.93 3.31
CA ASN A 58 -24.04 2.31 3.68
C ASN A 58 -23.24 2.79 4.89
N GLY A 59 -21.94 2.63 4.87
CA GLY A 59 -21.11 3.12 5.95
C GLY A 59 -19.70 3.46 5.50
N VAL A 60 -18.92 3.96 6.44
CA VAL A 60 -17.54 4.37 6.25
C VAL A 60 -16.63 3.67 7.25
N VAL A 61 -15.51 3.14 6.77
CA VAL A 61 -14.35 2.88 7.62
C VAL A 61 -13.40 4.05 7.44
N LEU A 62 -13.07 4.73 8.54
CA LEU A 62 -12.10 5.82 8.58
C LEU A 62 -10.84 5.37 9.30
N VAL A 63 -9.68 5.58 8.67
CA VAL A 63 -8.35 5.43 9.27
C VAL A 63 -7.64 6.78 9.16
N ASP A 64 -7.29 7.39 10.27
CA ASP A 64 -6.79 8.77 10.30
C ASP A 64 -5.65 8.94 11.32
N GLY A 65 -4.51 9.48 10.88
CA GLY A 65 -3.42 9.90 11.74
C GLY A 65 -2.62 8.77 12.39
N ILE A 66 -2.43 7.65 11.69
CA ILE A 66 -1.71 6.47 12.19
C ILE A 66 -0.45 6.23 11.37
N ILE A 67 0.62 5.86 12.04
CA ILE A 67 1.85 5.36 11.43
C ILE A 67 1.78 3.83 11.41
N PHE A 68 1.75 3.26 10.22
CA PHE A 68 1.88 1.83 10.00
C PHE A 68 3.33 1.54 9.62
N ASP A 69 4.06 0.82 10.45
CA ASP A 69 5.47 0.52 10.24
C ASP A 69 5.77 -0.95 10.53
N ARG A 70 6.31 -1.66 9.55
CA ARG A 70 6.77 -3.02 9.79
C ARG A 70 8.12 -3.11 10.46
N GLY A 71 8.90 -2.04 10.46
CA GLY A 71 10.20 -1.98 11.10
C GLY A 71 11.21 -2.98 10.54
N GLN A 72 12.17 -3.33 11.36
CA GLN A 72 13.34 -4.15 11.00
C GLN A 72 13.00 -5.50 10.38
N ILE A 73 11.88 -6.10 10.74
CA ILE A 73 11.46 -7.41 10.20
C ILE A 73 11.16 -7.38 8.70
N SER A 74 11.00 -6.20 8.11
CA SER A 74 10.86 -6.03 6.67
C SER A 74 12.18 -5.96 5.90
N ALA A 75 13.32 -5.94 6.57
CA ALA A 75 14.61 -6.00 5.89
C ALA A 75 14.76 -7.31 5.10
N TYR A 76 15.20 -7.21 3.88
CA TYR A 76 15.42 -8.37 3.02
C TYR A 76 16.64 -8.17 2.12
N LEU A 77 17.20 -9.25 1.62
CA LEU A 77 18.23 -9.19 0.59
C LEU A 77 17.59 -8.87 -0.74
N ALA A 78 18.04 -7.79 -1.37
CA ALA A 78 17.69 -7.55 -2.76
C ALA A 78 18.18 -8.71 -3.61
N PRO A 79 17.42 -9.13 -4.62
CA PRO A 79 17.76 -10.30 -5.44
C PRO A 79 18.84 -9.97 -6.48
N VAL A 80 19.98 -9.51 -6.03
CA VAL A 80 21.14 -9.13 -6.86
C VAL A 80 21.73 -10.28 -7.65
N TYR A 81 21.42 -11.50 -7.25
CA TYR A 81 22.17 -12.67 -7.75
C TYR A 81 21.72 -13.21 -9.08
N SER A 82 20.55 -12.87 -9.56
CA SER A 82 20.02 -13.38 -10.82
C SER A 82 20.13 -12.41 -12.01
N ASN A 83 20.13 -11.13 -11.73
CA ASN A 83 20.35 -10.09 -12.74
C ASN A 83 20.79 -8.78 -12.07
N PRO A 84 22.11 -8.53 -11.99
CA PRO A 84 22.63 -7.33 -11.34
C PRO A 84 22.15 -6.03 -11.96
N VAL A 85 21.87 -6.03 -13.25
CA VAL A 85 21.40 -4.83 -13.97
C VAL A 85 19.97 -4.46 -13.59
N ALA A 86 19.18 -5.47 -13.20
CA ALA A 86 17.80 -5.27 -12.79
C ALA A 86 17.64 -5.05 -11.28
N ALA A 87 18.73 -5.10 -10.50
CA ALA A 87 18.64 -5.23 -9.06
C ALA A 87 18.23 -3.96 -8.31
N ALA A 88 18.43 -2.79 -8.86
CA ALA A 88 18.03 -1.54 -8.23
C ALA A 88 17.94 -0.42 -9.27
N PRO A 89 17.12 0.61 -9.05
CA PRO A 89 17.23 1.85 -9.81
C PRO A 89 18.66 2.40 -9.73
N GLU A 90 19.12 3.05 -10.79
CA GLU A 90 20.44 3.66 -10.80
C GLU A 90 20.62 4.55 -9.57
N GLY A 91 21.71 4.35 -8.84
CA GLY A 91 21.97 5.05 -7.59
C GLY A 91 21.39 4.42 -6.32
N CYS A 92 20.64 3.34 -6.41
CA CYS A 92 20.20 2.58 -5.24
C CYS A 92 21.22 1.49 -4.90
N GLU A 93 21.35 1.20 -3.60
CA GLU A 93 22.21 0.11 -3.14
C GLU A 93 21.70 -1.24 -3.64
N THR A 94 22.62 -2.05 -4.12
CA THR A 94 22.37 -3.45 -4.44
C THR A 94 22.69 -4.31 -3.22
N GLY A 95 21.91 -5.34 -2.97
CA GLY A 95 22.13 -6.23 -1.85
C GLY A 95 21.03 -6.13 -0.80
N ARG A 96 21.38 -5.76 0.42
CA ARG A 96 20.40 -5.67 1.50
C ARG A 96 19.58 -4.39 1.40
N ILE A 97 18.26 -4.55 1.32
CA ILE A 97 17.34 -3.43 1.43
C ILE A 97 17.18 -3.07 2.90
N ALA A 98 17.61 -1.87 3.24
CA ALA A 98 17.48 -1.33 4.59
C ALA A 98 16.04 -0.86 4.86
N VAL A 99 15.71 -0.82 6.13
CA VAL A 99 14.46 -0.27 6.63
C VAL A 99 14.65 1.21 6.91
N VAL A 100 13.71 2.04 6.49
CA VAL A 100 13.76 3.48 6.73
C VAL A 100 13.72 3.77 8.25
N GLY A 101 14.64 4.60 8.70
CA GLY A 101 14.68 5.10 10.07
C GLY A 101 15.34 4.17 11.08
N GLU A 102 15.81 2.98 10.68
CA GLU A 102 16.41 2.01 11.59
C GLU A 102 17.66 1.35 11.01
N SER A 103 18.62 1.02 11.88
CA SER A 103 19.71 0.12 11.49
C SER A 103 19.18 -1.30 11.34
N THR A 104 19.60 -1.94 10.27
CA THR A 104 19.29 -3.36 10.00
C THR A 104 20.53 -4.24 10.10
N GLU A 105 21.64 -3.70 10.61
CA GLU A 105 22.85 -4.47 10.85
C GLU A 105 22.61 -5.58 11.86
N GLY A 106 23.04 -6.79 11.53
CA GLY A 106 22.83 -7.97 12.37
C GLY A 106 21.39 -8.52 12.42
N VAL A 107 20.41 -7.81 11.87
CA VAL A 107 19.03 -8.30 11.82
C VAL A 107 18.92 -9.39 10.74
N PRO A 108 18.33 -10.56 11.05
CA PRO A 108 18.05 -11.58 10.04
C PRO A 108 17.18 -11.01 8.93
N THR A 109 17.60 -11.22 7.68
CA THR A 109 16.82 -10.77 6.53
C THR A 109 15.79 -11.84 6.14
N MET A 110 14.58 -11.42 5.92
CA MET A 110 13.56 -12.29 5.34
C MET A 110 13.90 -12.58 3.88
N GLN A 111 13.94 -13.87 3.54
CA GLN A 111 13.95 -14.27 2.13
C GLN A 111 12.52 -14.17 1.60
N PRO A 112 12.28 -13.53 0.47
CA PRO A 112 10.97 -13.51 -0.15
C PRO A 112 10.61 -14.93 -0.60
N LYS A 113 9.91 -15.66 0.24
CA LYS A 113 9.34 -16.96 -0.11
C LYS A 113 8.02 -16.75 -0.82
N GLY A 114 8.08 -16.61 -2.16
CA GLY A 114 6.88 -16.60 -3.00
C GLY A 114 5.85 -15.51 -2.69
N MET A 115 4.70 -15.60 -3.36
CA MET A 115 3.58 -14.66 -3.19
C MET A 115 2.74 -14.87 -1.92
N THR A 116 3.04 -15.88 -1.15
CA THR A 116 2.17 -16.36 -0.06
C THR A 116 2.40 -15.67 1.28
N SER A 117 3.45 -14.88 1.42
CA SER A 117 3.72 -14.14 2.66
C SER A 117 3.31 -12.67 2.50
N ALA A 118 2.01 -12.44 2.40
CA ALA A 118 1.47 -11.11 2.27
C ALA A 118 1.49 -10.39 3.62
N PHE A 119 2.47 -9.55 3.80
CA PHE A 119 2.61 -8.68 4.96
C PHE A 119 2.27 -7.24 4.58
N GLN A 120 1.01 -7.03 4.26
CA GLN A 120 0.50 -5.68 4.00
C GLN A 120 0.38 -4.89 5.31
N LEU A 121 0.43 -3.59 5.22
CA LEU A 121 0.12 -2.74 6.37
C LEU A 121 -1.40 -2.63 6.55
N ILE A 122 -2.14 -2.32 5.49
CA ILE A 122 -3.59 -2.47 5.45
C ILE A 122 -3.97 -3.45 4.34
N SER A 123 -4.85 -4.39 4.67
CA SER A 123 -5.39 -5.34 3.68
C SER A 123 -6.88 -5.55 3.87
N GLY A 124 -7.51 -6.14 2.87
CA GLY A 124 -8.86 -6.67 3.00
C GLY A 124 -9.77 -6.42 1.84
N GLU A 125 -11.06 -6.55 2.13
CA GLU A 125 -12.14 -6.24 1.20
C GLU A 125 -13.31 -5.63 1.93
N MET A 126 -14.00 -4.70 1.30
CA MET A 126 -15.19 -4.11 1.90
C MET A 126 -16.22 -3.67 0.88
N GLU A 127 -17.44 -3.62 1.32
CA GLU A 127 -18.54 -2.89 0.71
C GLU A 127 -18.70 -1.55 1.44
N GLY A 128 -19.15 -0.51 0.74
CA GLY A 128 -19.25 0.85 1.31
C GLY A 128 -17.97 1.67 1.14
N ASN A 129 -17.80 2.68 1.96
CA ASN A 129 -16.75 3.69 1.77
C ASN A 129 -15.55 3.47 2.71
N LEU A 130 -14.37 3.71 2.18
CA LEU A 130 -13.11 3.70 2.91
C LEU A 130 -12.49 5.10 2.84
N THR A 131 -12.10 5.65 3.98
CA THR A 131 -11.27 6.85 4.02
C THR A 131 -9.98 6.54 4.76
N VAL A 132 -8.83 6.79 4.12
CA VAL A 132 -7.50 6.68 4.74
C VAL A 132 -6.77 7.99 4.54
N ARG A 133 -6.45 8.66 5.64
CA ARG A 133 -5.83 9.98 5.57
C ARG A 133 -4.87 10.28 6.70
N ASN A 134 -3.97 11.23 6.46
CA ASN A 134 -2.99 11.71 7.46
C ASN A 134 -2.15 10.57 8.05
N CYS A 135 -1.98 9.49 7.30
CA CYS A 135 -1.30 8.28 7.72
C CYS A 135 0.11 8.20 7.11
N VAL A 136 0.96 7.43 7.75
CA VAL A 136 2.30 7.11 7.25
C VAL A 136 2.44 5.61 7.11
N PHE A 137 2.87 5.13 5.95
CA PHE A 137 3.05 3.72 5.62
C PHE A 137 4.52 3.44 5.35
N LEU A 138 5.18 2.80 6.29
CA LEU A 138 6.62 2.54 6.25
C LEU A 138 6.93 1.05 6.15
N ASN A 139 7.91 0.72 5.32
CA ASN A 139 8.54 -0.58 5.32
C ASN A 139 7.58 -1.76 5.10
N GLY A 140 6.51 -1.56 4.36
CA GLY A 140 5.58 -2.63 4.01
C GLY A 140 6.29 -3.75 3.23
N TYR A 141 6.23 -4.99 3.75
CA TYR A 141 6.89 -6.12 3.12
C TYR A 141 6.25 -6.53 1.78
N HIS A 142 4.97 -6.26 1.59
CA HIS A 142 4.28 -6.37 0.32
C HIS A 142 3.69 -5.02 -0.07
N PHE A 143 2.49 -4.73 0.38
CA PHE A 143 1.79 -3.48 0.07
C PHE A 143 1.74 -2.58 1.31
N GLY A 144 1.78 -1.29 1.10
CA GLY A 144 1.29 -0.37 2.11
C GLY A 144 -0.21 -0.58 2.31
N ILE A 145 -0.99 -0.43 1.26
CA ILE A 145 -2.43 -0.71 1.25
C ILE A 145 -2.74 -1.70 0.12
N GLN A 146 -3.52 -2.76 0.41
CA GLN A 146 -4.13 -3.61 -0.61
C GLN A 146 -5.59 -3.87 -0.28
N MET A 147 -6.50 -3.25 -1.00
CA MET A 147 -7.93 -3.31 -0.71
C MET A 147 -8.77 -3.67 -1.95
N ALA A 148 -9.79 -4.48 -1.74
CA ALA A 148 -10.88 -4.65 -2.68
C ALA A 148 -12.10 -3.82 -2.22
N ILE A 149 -12.52 -2.86 -3.03
CA ILE A 149 -13.70 -2.03 -2.79
C ILE A 149 -14.83 -2.54 -3.69
N LYS A 150 -15.84 -3.11 -3.07
CA LYS A 150 -16.97 -3.75 -3.76
C LYS A 150 -18.22 -2.89 -3.67
N GLY A 151 -18.28 -1.88 -4.52
CA GLY A 151 -19.31 -0.85 -4.49
C GLY A 151 -19.07 0.16 -3.36
N GLY A 152 -18.86 1.39 -3.72
CA GLY A 152 -18.52 2.48 -2.82
C GLY A 152 -17.29 3.26 -3.28
N HIS A 153 -16.79 4.12 -2.42
CA HIS A 153 -15.70 5.01 -2.68
C HIS A 153 -14.55 4.83 -1.70
N ALA A 154 -13.36 4.57 -2.22
CA ALA A 154 -12.13 4.67 -1.46
C ALA A 154 -11.56 6.09 -1.63
N ASP A 155 -11.37 6.82 -0.55
CA ASP A 155 -10.78 8.15 -0.52
C ASP A 155 -9.47 8.09 0.28
N ILE A 156 -8.34 8.14 -0.44
CA ILE A 156 -7.00 7.93 0.13
C ILE A 156 -6.17 9.18 -0.12
N TYR A 157 -5.97 9.98 0.91
CA TYR A 157 -5.36 11.29 0.73
C TYR A 157 -4.50 11.76 1.91
N ASN A 158 -3.60 12.68 1.60
CA ASN A 158 -2.68 13.28 2.56
C ASN A 158 -1.90 12.23 3.37
N ASN A 159 -1.46 11.17 2.69
CA ASN A 159 -0.66 10.11 3.29
C ASN A 159 0.78 10.14 2.77
N VAL A 160 1.67 9.53 3.52
CA VAL A 160 3.06 9.32 3.14
C VAL A 160 3.33 7.82 3.06
N PHE A 161 3.80 7.35 1.92
CA PHE A 161 4.20 5.97 1.67
C PHE A 161 5.69 5.93 1.37
N VAL A 162 6.47 5.25 2.19
CA VAL A 162 7.92 5.15 1.99
C VAL A 162 8.41 3.72 2.16
N ALA A 163 9.26 3.29 1.25
CA ALA A 163 9.91 1.99 1.28
C ALA A 163 8.94 0.79 1.38
N ASN A 164 7.78 0.91 0.75
CA ASN A 164 6.86 -0.20 0.62
C ASN A 164 7.26 -1.08 -0.57
N ARG A 165 6.99 -2.36 -0.49
CA ARG A 165 7.31 -3.31 -1.54
C ARG A 165 6.08 -3.63 -2.37
N MET A 166 6.24 -4.06 -3.61
CA MET A 166 5.23 -4.41 -4.61
C MET A 166 4.40 -3.22 -5.10
N ALA A 167 3.63 -2.59 -4.26
CA ALA A 167 3.00 -1.30 -4.49
C ALA A 167 2.83 -0.56 -3.16
N ALA A 168 2.96 0.76 -3.20
CA ALA A 168 2.64 1.55 -2.02
C ALA A 168 1.14 1.47 -1.71
N CYS A 169 0.32 1.57 -2.73
CA CYS A 169 -1.13 1.38 -2.62
C CYS A 169 -1.65 0.63 -3.85
N GLU A 170 -2.40 -0.44 -3.62
CA GLU A 170 -3.14 -1.17 -4.65
C GLU A 170 -4.61 -1.27 -4.28
N VAL A 171 -5.48 -0.84 -5.19
CA VAL A 171 -6.93 -0.94 -5.00
C VAL A 171 -7.59 -1.59 -6.21
N ARG A 172 -8.55 -2.46 -5.96
CA ARG A 172 -9.36 -3.11 -7.00
C ARG A 172 -10.85 -2.98 -6.70
N GLY A 173 -11.66 -2.98 -7.73
CA GLY A 173 -13.11 -3.03 -7.61
C GLY A 173 -13.65 -4.46 -7.50
N GLY A 174 -14.95 -4.58 -7.38
CA GLY A 174 -15.65 -5.87 -7.43
C GLY A 174 -16.04 -6.22 -8.87
N LEU A 175 -15.55 -7.33 -9.38
CA LEU A 175 -15.88 -7.80 -10.75
C LEU A 175 -17.38 -8.11 -10.94
N ALA A 176 -18.05 -8.53 -9.87
CA ALA A 176 -19.46 -8.92 -9.91
C ALA A 176 -20.45 -7.75 -9.85
N LEU A 177 -19.96 -6.54 -9.52
CA LEU A 177 -20.82 -5.37 -9.37
C LEU A 177 -20.59 -4.39 -10.53
N PRO A 178 -21.63 -4.00 -11.27
CA PRO A 178 -21.45 -3.08 -12.38
C PRO A 178 -21.00 -1.69 -11.88
N ASN A 179 -19.77 -1.32 -12.19
CA ASN A 179 -19.23 0.03 -12.16
C ASN A 179 -19.62 0.93 -10.96
N THR A 180 -19.66 0.39 -9.76
CA THR A 180 -20.07 1.14 -8.57
C THR A 180 -18.91 1.50 -7.65
N SER A 181 -17.71 1.03 -7.96
CA SER A 181 -16.53 1.30 -7.14
C SER A 181 -15.75 2.49 -7.71
N LYS A 182 -15.31 3.37 -6.82
CA LYS A 182 -14.45 4.51 -7.16
C LYS A 182 -13.26 4.59 -6.21
N ILE A 183 -12.16 5.16 -6.68
CA ILE A 183 -11.05 5.59 -5.85
C ILE A 183 -10.67 7.03 -6.19
N SER A 184 -10.50 7.85 -5.16
CA SER A 184 -9.75 9.10 -5.22
C SER A 184 -8.43 8.89 -4.48
N PHE A 185 -7.33 9.03 -5.22
CA PHE A 185 -5.97 8.95 -4.66
C PHE A 185 -5.32 10.30 -4.87
N HIS A 186 -5.18 11.09 -3.80
CA HIS A 186 -4.76 12.48 -3.95
C HIS A 186 -3.97 13.03 -2.76
N GLU A 187 -3.17 14.03 -3.03
CA GLU A 187 -2.36 14.71 -2.00
C GLU A 187 -1.42 13.76 -1.24
N ASN A 188 -1.07 12.62 -1.84
CA ASN A 188 -0.17 11.67 -1.23
C ASN A 188 1.28 11.89 -1.69
N THR A 189 2.21 11.53 -0.83
CA THR A 189 3.63 11.40 -1.16
C THR A 189 4.01 9.93 -1.16
N VAL A 190 4.49 9.41 -2.28
CA VAL A 190 4.88 8.00 -2.47
C VAL A 190 6.32 7.96 -2.95
N LEU A 191 7.20 7.34 -2.18
CA LEU A 191 8.62 7.27 -2.48
C LEU A 191 9.20 5.87 -2.25
N PHE A 192 10.13 5.47 -3.12
CA PHE A 192 10.94 4.28 -2.96
C PHE A 192 10.12 2.98 -2.84
N THR A 193 9.24 2.74 -3.81
CA THR A 193 8.51 1.48 -3.86
C THR A 193 9.36 0.39 -4.53
N TRP A 194 9.55 -0.73 -3.85
CA TRP A 194 10.44 -1.82 -4.26
C TRP A 194 9.73 -2.96 -4.98
N CYS A 195 10.50 -3.72 -5.75
CA CYS A 195 10.00 -4.90 -6.45
C CYS A 195 9.62 -6.06 -5.50
N ARG A 196 8.87 -7.01 -6.05
CA ARG A 196 8.39 -8.18 -5.32
C ARG A 196 9.47 -9.25 -5.13
N ASN A 197 10.19 -9.59 -6.17
CA ASN A 197 11.09 -10.74 -6.22
C ASN A 197 12.34 -10.47 -7.08
N LYS A 198 12.99 -11.55 -7.48
CA LYS A 198 14.23 -11.54 -8.26
C LYS A 198 14.12 -10.92 -9.65
N LEU A 199 12.94 -10.96 -10.23
CA LEU A 199 12.67 -10.35 -11.53
C LEU A 199 12.13 -8.96 -11.27
N MET A 200 12.96 -7.99 -11.44
CA MET A 200 12.67 -6.58 -11.16
C MET A 200 11.57 -5.98 -12.04
N GLU A 201 11.15 -6.71 -13.03
CA GLU A 201 10.03 -6.35 -13.90
C GLU A 201 8.68 -6.72 -13.29
N ASP A 202 8.70 -7.30 -12.10
CA ASP A 202 7.50 -7.80 -11.46
C ASP A 202 7.13 -6.94 -10.25
N MET A 203 6.35 -5.91 -10.50
CA MET A 203 5.82 -5.00 -9.50
C MET A 203 6.85 -3.96 -8.98
N GLY A 204 6.42 -3.07 -8.13
CA GLY A 204 7.20 -1.92 -7.67
C GLY A 204 6.53 -0.62 -8.12
N TYR A 205 5.20 -0.53 -7.93
CA TYR A 205 4.39 0.59 -8.35
C TYR A 205 4.16 1.59 -7.22
N GLY A 206 4.18 2.85 -7.54
CA GLY A 206 3.76 3.88 -6.59
C GLY A 206 2.29 3.73 -6.24
N PHE A 207 1.42 3.85 -7.21
CA PHE A 207 -0.01 3.58 -7.07
C PHE A 207 -0.48 2.64 -8.17
N ARG A 208 -1.25 1.64 -7.77
CA ARG A 208 -1.84 0.67 -8.69
C ARG A 208 -3.33 0.52 -8.46
N TYR A 209 -4.11 0.58 -9.53
CA TYR A 209 -5.51 0.22 -9.46
C TYR A 209 -5.85 -0.83 -10.52
N MET A 210 -6.77 -1.69 -10.15
CA MET A 210 -7.10 -2.87 -10.95
C MET A 210 -8.54 -2.80 -11.45
N THR A 211 -8.91 -3.80 -12.22
CA THR A 211 -10.25 -4.01 -12.75
C THR A 211 -11.35 -3.71 -11.74
N GLY A 212 -12.40 -3.11 -12.19
CA GLY A 212 -13.61 -2.93 -11.40
C GLY A 212 -13.72 -1.61 -10.66
N ILE A 213 -12.82 -0.63 -10.92
CA ILE A 213 -12.84 0.64 -10.22
C ILE A 213 -12.54 1.81 -11.15
N ASP A 214 -13.31 2.89 -11.04
CA ASP A 214 -12.98 4.18 -11.64
C ASP A 214 -12.00 4.93 -10.74
N ALA A 215 -11.03 5.64 -11.30
CA ALA A 215 -9.96 6.26 -10.55
C ALA A 215 -9.78 7.75 -10.88
N ASP A 216 -9.72 8.56 -9.83
CA ASP A 216 -9.25 9.93 -9.86
C ASP A 216 -7.93 10.03 -9.10
N VAL A 217 -6.86 10.45 -9.80
CA VAL A 217 -5.49 10.50 -9.26
C VAL A 217 -4.93 11.90 -9.44
N TYR A 218 -4.77 12.66 -8.37
CA TYR A 218 -4.40 14.07 -8.51
C TYR A 218 -3.60 14.62 -7.32
N ASN A 219 -2.81 15.65 -7.59
CA ASN A 219 -2.01 16.35 -6.58
C ASN A 219 -1.05 15.44 -5.79
N ASN A 220 -0.58 14.36 -6.38
CA ASN A 220 0.35 13.45 -5.70
C ASN A 220 1.80 13.74 -6.09
N ILE A 221 2.70 13.33 -5.22
CA ILE A 221 4.13 13.18 -5.49
C ILE A 221 4.42 11.68 -5.52
N ILE A 222 4.83 11.14 -6.67
CA ILE A 222 5.12 9.71 -6.84
C ILE A 222 6.48 9.55 -7.51
N GLY A 223 7.46 9.10 -6.73
CA GLY A 223 8.84 9.03 -7.22
C GLY A 223 9.62 7.82 -6.76
N CYS A 224 10.68 7.55 -7.52
CA CYS A 224 11.65 6.48 -7.24
C CYS A 224 11.01 5.10 -7.08
N SER A 225 9.95 4.83 -7.84
CA SER A 225 9.33 3.51 -7.89
C SER A 225 10.15 2.56 -8.75
N ASN A 226 10.38 1.36 -8.26
CA ASN A 226 11.26 0.40 -8.93
C ASN A 226 10.72 -0.14 -10.25
N TYR A 227 9.42 0.01 -10.50
CA TYR A 227 8.81 -0.29 -11.78
C TYR A 227 8.14 0.96 -12.37
N GLY A 228 6.97 1.35 -11.90
CA GLY A 228 6.23 2.48 -12.44
C GLY A 228 5.62 3.37 -11.37
N GLY A 229 5.34 4.62 -11.70
CA GLY A 229 4.67 5.55 -10.80
C GLY A 229 3.21 5.18 -10.59
N LEU A 230 2.44 5.19 -11.67
CA LEU A 230 1.01 4.88 -11.74
C LEU A 230 0.79 3.69 -12.67
N ASP A 231 0.17 2.62 -12.18
CA ASP A 231 -0.18 1.45 -12.98
C ASP A 231 -1.70 1.21 -13.01
N ARG A 232 -2.22 1.07 -14.22
CA ARG A 232 -3.57 0.58 -14.48
C ARG A 232 -3.52 -0.89 -14.88
N ALA A 233 -3.63 -1.78 -13.90
CA ALA A 233 -3.57 -3.20 -14.14
C ALA A 233 -4.88 -3.76 -14.73
N TYR A 234 -4.77 -4.51 -15.79
CA TYR A 234 -5.88 -5.22 -16.43
C TYR A 234 -5.95 -6.67 -15.98
N VAL A 235 -7.18 -7.15 -15.84
CA VAL A 235 -7.47 -8.58 -15.84
C VAL A 235 -8.06 -8.94 -17.19
N ASP A 236 -7.45 -9.88 -17.90
CA ASP A 236 -7.79 -10.20 -19.29
C ASP A 236 -9.26 -10.52 -19.55
N ALA A 237 -9.92 -11.15 -18.60
CA ALA A 237 -11.34 -11.52 -18.71
C ALA A 237 -12.31 -10.31 -18.78
N ASP A 238 -11.83 -9.09 -18.50
CA ASP A 238 -12.70 -7.92 -18.33
C ASP A 238 -12.37 -6.72 -19.24
N LYS A 239 -11.50 -6.90 -20.24
CA LYS A 239 -11.10 -5.80 -21.15
C LYS A 239 -12.28 -5.04 -21.76
N SER A 240 -13.38 -5.73 -22.07
CA SER A 240 -14.57 -5.08 -22.62
C SER A 240 -15.30 -4.19 -21.63
N LYS A 241 -15.22 -4.50 -20.34
CA LYS A 241 -15.80 -3.70 -19.26
C LYS A 241 -14.86 -2.57 -18.87
N GLU A 242 -13.55 -2.83 -18.87
CA GLU A 242 -12.52 -1.84 -18.58
C GLU A 242 -12.52 -0.67 -19.56
N ALA A 243 -12.80 -0.90 -20.81
CA ALA A 243 -12.90 0.15 -21.83
C ALA A 243 -13.94 1.24 -21.51
N LYS A 244 -14.87 0.96 -20.60
CA LYS A 244 -15.90 1.91 -20.15
C LYS A 244 -15.54 2.63 -18.87
N ARG A 245 -14.39 2.33 -18.25
CA ARG A 245 -13.99 2.94 -16.99
C ARG A 245 -13.32 4.27 -17.21
N VAL A 246 -13.60 5.17 -16.28
CA VAL A 246 -13.03 6.50 -16.28
C VAL A 246 -11.77 6.48 -15.41
N THR A 247 -10.71 6.99 -15.99
CA THR A 247 -9.48 7.28 -15.28
C THR A 247 -9.11 8.72 -15.55
N SER A 248 -8.99 9.51 -14.50
CA SER A 248 -8.57 10.90 -14.57
C SER A 248 -7.29 11.08 -13.75
N ALA A 249 -6.24 11.62 -14.35
CA ALA A 249 -4.98 11.91 -13.68
C ALA A 249 -4.53 13.33 -14.01
N TRP A 250 -4.32 14.17 -12.99
CA TRP A 250 -3.90 15.56 -13.16
C TRP A 250 -3.10 16.10 -11.98
N ASN A 251 -2.28 17.09 -12.23
CA ASN A 251 -1.48 17.78 -11.22
C ASN A 251 -0.60 16.85 -10.36
N ASN A 252 -0.15 15.72 -10.90
CA ASN A 252 0.78 14.84 -10.21
C ASN A 252 2.22 15.19 -10.58
N LEU A 253 3.11 15.09 -9.61
CA LEU A 253 4.55 15.14 -9.85
C LEU A 253 5.09 13.70 -9.85
N PHE A 254 5.61 13.28 -10.99
CA PHE A 254 6.31 12.00 -11.14
C PHE A 254 7.80 12.25 -11.36
N PHE A 255 8.64 11.42 -10.76
CA PHE A 255 10.09 11.48 -11.02
C PHE A 255 10.80 10.16 -10.66
N GLY A 256 11.85 9.85 -11.40
CA GLY A 256 12.74 8.71 -11.10
C GLY A 256 12.06 7.33 -11.08
N ASN A 257 10.87 7.19 -11.67
CA ASN A 257 10.21 5.91 -11.80
C ASN A 257 10.86 5.13 -12.96
N ARG A 258 11.29 3.89 -12.71
CA ARG A 258 12.23 3.19 -13.60
C ARG A 258 11.71 2.95 -15.01
N ASN A 259 10.51 2.42 -15.18
CA ASN A 259 9.94 2.08 -16.48
C ASN A 259 8.96 3.10 -17.01
N GLY A 260 8.70 4.15 -16.25
CA GLY A 260 7.81 5.23 -16.63
C GLY A 260 6.94 5.73 -15.49
N ASP A 261 6.38 6.88 -15.72
CA ASP A 261 5.52 7.54 -14.73
C ASP A 261 4.11 6.96 -14.73
N MET A 262 3.65 6.56 -15.91
CA MET A 262 2.39 5.84 -16.10
C MET A 262 2.63 4.61 -16.98
N VAL A 263 2.25 3.44 -16.49
CA VAL A 263 2.51 2.14 -17.12
C VAL A 263 1.26 1.27 -17.20
#